data_519c61f383474bb2e0d9362fd476ddf4
#
_entry.id   519c61f383474bb2e0d9362fd476ddf4
#
_cell.length_a   1.000
_cell.length_b   1.000
_cell.length_c   1.000
_cell.angle_alpha   90.00
_cell.angle_beta   90.00
_cell.angle_gamma   90.00
#
_symmetry.space_group_name_H-M   'P 1'
#
loop_
_entity.id
_entity.type
_entity.pdbx_description
1 polymer ?
#
loop_
_entity_poly.entity_id
_entity_poly.type
_entity_poly.pdbx_seq_one_letter_code
_entity_poly.pdbx_strand_id
1 'polypeptide(L)'
;MLHCSNTLVRKAHLPILHIPMPDPVATELRLRRTTRVLEVSFADGSRFELPFEYLRVHSPSAEVKGHGPGQEVLVLGKENVGIKAVEPVGQYAVKLVFDDGHDTGLYTWKYLHELGREREAKWARYVERRSRARPGG
;
A
#
# COMPACT_ATOMS: atom_id res chain seq x y z
N MET A 1 -28.22 12.91 31.70
CA MET A 1 -28.20 12.63 31.29
C MET A 1 -28.05 12.52 30.65
N LEU A 2 -27.60 12.81 30.80
CA LEU A 2 -27.30 12.67 30.15
C LEU A 2 -26.88 12.79 29.76
N HIS A 3 -26.49 12.92 29.75
CA HIS A 3 -26.02 12.91 29.08
C HIS A 3 -25.59 12.88 28.77
N CYS A 4 -25.46 12.98 29.11
CA CYS A 4 -25.02 12.88 28.63
C CYS A 4 -24.75 12.81 28.29
N SER A 5 -24.54 12.84 28.44
CA SER A 5 -24.16 12.68 27.95
C SER A 5 -23.87 12.62 27.54
N ASN A 6 -23.62 12.73 27.66
CA ASN A 6 -23.18 12.66 27.05
C ASN A 6 -22.70 12.69 26.65
N THR A 7 -22.52 12.73 26.84
CA THR A 7 -21.96 12.73 26.24
C THR A 7 -21.40 12.72 25.88
N LEU A 8 -21.10 12.87 26.14
CA LEU A 8 -20.48 12.89 25.58
C LEU A 8 -20.00 13.02 25.10
N VAL A 9 -19.99 13.30 25.27
CA VAL A 9 -19.53 13.42 24.56
C VAL A 9 -19.00 13.58 24.19
N ARG A 10 -18.67 13.86 24.34
CA ARG A 10 -18.20 14.09 23.87
C ARG A 10 -17.54 14.29 23.61
N LYS A 11 -17.32 14.48 23.76
CA LYS A 11 -16.80 14.69 23.34
C LYS A 11 -16.30 15.06 22.84
N ALA A 12 -16.22 15.31 22.90
CA ALA A 12 -15.81 15.72 22.32
C ALA A 12 -15.52 16.34 21.90
N HIS A 13 -15.00 16.78 21.81
CA HIS A 13 -14.93 17.50 21.25
C HIS A 13 -14.42 18.14 20.90
N LEU A 14 -14.31 18.27 20.51
CA LEU A 14 -13.61 19.24 20.26
C LEU A 14 -12.21 19.30 19.96
N PRO A 15 -11.19 19.61 20.64
CA PRO A 15 -9.80 19.61 20.32
C PRO A 15 -9.29 18.32 19.73
N ILE A 16 -10.05 17.33 19.87
CA ILE A 16 -9.82 16.06 19.20
C ILE A 16 -9.56 16.22 17.71
N LEU A 17 -10.10 17.27 17.12
CA LEU A 17 -9.89 17.52 15.69
C LEU A 17 -8.43 17.81 15.35
N HIS A 18 -7.64 18.14 16.35
CA HIS A 18 -6.22 18.45 16.14
C HIS A 18 -5.31 17.27 16.44
N ILE A 19 -5.87 16.17 16.90
CA ILE A 19 -5.08 14.98 17.18
C ILE A 19 -4.98 14.17 15.90
N PRO A 20 -3.77 13.97 15.38
CA PRO A 20 -3.64 13.17 14.15
C PRO A 20 -4.08 11.74 14.41
N MET A 21 -4.67 11.12 13.38
CA MET A 21 -4.98 9.71 13.45
C MET A 21 -3.70 8.92 13.61
N PRO A 22 -3.70 7.87 14.45
CA PRO A 22 -2.52 7.03 14.56
C PRO A 22 -2.17 6.42 13.21
N ASP A 23 -0.89 6.33 12.91
CA ASP A 23 -0.46 5.67 11.71
C ASP A 23 -0.84 4.19 11.77
N PRO A 24 -1.20 3.60 10.63
CA PRO A 24 -1.47 2.15 10.60
C PRO A 24 -0.24 1.36 11.04
N VAL A 25 -0.49 0.28 11.76
CA VAL A 25 0.56 -0.64 12.19
C VAL A 25 0.23 -2.02 11.66
N ALA A 26 1.12 -2.59 10.87
CA ALA A 26 0.94 -3.94 10.35
C ALA A 26 1.24 -4.93 11.48
N THR A 27 0.35 -5.91 11.64
CA THR A 27 0.52 -6.94 12.66
C THR A 27 0.97 -8.26 12.05
N GLU A 28 0.73 -8.46 10.75
CA GLU A 28 1.14 -9.70 10.10
C GLU A 28 1.27 -9.47 8.60
N LEU A 29 2.30 -10.06 8.02
CA LEU A 29 2.45 -10.11 6.57
C LEU A 29 2.58 -11.58 6.16
N ARG A 30 1.78 -11.99 5.17
CA ARG A 30 1.85 -13.34 4.62
C ARG A 30 2.14 -13.29 3.14
N LEU A 31 3.23 -13.93 2.76
CA LEU A 31 3.62 -14.01 1.36
C LEU A 31 2.98 -15.26 0.77
N ARG A 32 1.97 -15.07 -0.07
CA ARG A 32 1.27 -16.20 -0.70
C ARG A 32 1.76 -16.35 -2.13
N ARG A 33 2.68 -17.27 -2.33
CA ARG A 33 3.34 -17.41 -3.63
C ARG A 33 2.45 -18.06 -4.68
N THR A 34 1.54 -18.93 -4.28
CA THR A 34 0.64 -19.60 -5.21
C THR A 34 -0.36 -18.62 -5.82
N THR A 35 -0.97 -17.78 -5.00
CA THR A 35 -1.94 -16.80 -5.47
C THR A 35 -1.29 -15.48 -5.84
N ARG A 36 0.02 -15.33 -5.57
CA ARG A 36 0.83 -14.18 -5.94
C ARG A 36 0.31 -12.89 -5.32
N VAL A 37 0.01 -12.96 -4.02
CA VAL A 37 -0.41 -11.79 -3.27
C VAL A 37 0.37 -11.72 -1.96
N LEU A 38 0.56 -10.49 -1.48
CA LEU A 38 1.05 -10.25 -0.13
C LEU A 38 -0.15 -9.86 0.72
N GLU A 39 -0.46 -10.68 1.71
CA GLU A 39 -1.56 -10.40 2.61
C GLU A 39 -1.03 -9.63 3.81
N VAL A 40 -1.61 -8.47 4.07
CA VAL A 40 -1.16 -7.59 5.16
C VAL A 40 -2.34 -7.36 6.10
N SER A 41 -2.12 -7.66 7.38
CA SER A 41 -3.12 -7.42 8.42
C SER A 41 -2.66 -6.26 9.29
N PHE A 42 -3.60 -5.43 9.71
CA PHE A 42 -3.29 -4.24 10.49
C PHE A 42 -3.97 -4.27 11.85
N ALA A 43 -3.43 -3.48 12.78
CA ALA A 43 -3.95 -3.44 14.14
C ALA A 43 -5.37 -2.88 14.21
N ASP A 44 -5.80 -2.11 13.22
CA ASP A 44 -7.17 -1.58 13.16
C ASP A 44 -8.20 -2.61 12.68
N GLY A 45 -7.77 -3.83 12.43
CA GLY A 45 -8.64 -4.89 11.97
C GLY A 45 -8.72 -5.03 10.45
N SER A 46 -8.14 -4.11 9.71
CA SER A 46 -8.19 -4.21 8.26
C SER A 46 -7.19 -5.26 7.77
N ARG A 47 -7.51 -5.86 6.63
CA ARG A 47 -6.65 -6.85 6.00
C ARG A 47 -6.79 -6.70 4.50
N PHE A 48 -5.65 -6.68 3.82
CA PHE A 48 -5.63 -6.47 2.38
C PHE A 48 -4.79 -7.54 1.71
N GLU A 49 -5.21 -7.93 0.50
CA GLU A 49 -4.42 -8.81 -0.36
C GLU A 49 -3.90 -7.97 -1.51
N LEU A 50 -2.59 -7.82 -1.56
CA LEU A 50 -1.95 -6.94 -2.53
C LEU A 50 -1.21 -7.79 -3.56
N PRO A 51 -1.68 -7.81 -4.82
CA PRO A 51 -0.99 -8.60 -5.85
C PRO A 51 0.45 -8.16 -6.04
N PHE A 52 1.31 -9.11 -6.37
CA PHE A 52 2.73 -8.81 -6.56
C PHE A 52 2.95 -7.77 -7.65
N GLU A 53 2.23 -7.88 -8.76
CA GLU A 53 2.35 -6.91 -9.84
C GLU A 53 1.93 -5.51 -9.37
N TYR A 54 0.86 -5.43 -8.62
CA TYR A 54 0.36 -4.17 -8.08
C TYR A 54 1.41 -3.51 -7.18
N LEU A 55 2.03 -4.30 -6.31
CA LEU A 55 3.08 -3.79 -5.42
C LEU A 55 4.30 -3.32 -6.23
N ARG A 56 4.68 -4.08 -7.26
CA ARG A 56 5.86 -3.75 -8.05
C ARG A 56 5.67 -2.46 -8.84
N VAL A 57 4.51 -2.28 -9.48
CA VAL A 57 4.28 -1.10 -10.30
C VAL A 57 4.00 0.14 -9.47
N HIS A 58 3.70 -0.02 -8.19
CA HIS A 58 3.49 1.09 -7.26
C HIS A 58 4.62 1.18 -6.24
N SER A 59 5.79 0.69 -6.57
CA SER A 59 6.94 0.76 -5.67
C SER A 59 7.22 2.21 -5.28
N PRO A 60 7.50 2.49 -4.00
CA PRO A 60 7.81 3.85 -3.58
C PRO A 60 9.23 4.28 -3.93
N SER A 61 9.96 3.45 -4.65
CA SER A 61 11.30 3.78 -5.12
C SER A 61 11.25 4.96 -6.08
N ALA A 62 12.29 5.78 -6.07
CA ALA A 62 12.41 6.90 -7.00
C ALA A 62 12.40 6.43 -8.45
N GLU A 63 12.82 5.20 -8.71
CA GLU A 63 12.81 4.62 -10.06
C GLU A 63 11.38 4.54 -10.61
N VAL A 64 10.39 4.44 -9.74
CA VAL A 64 8.99 4.34 -10.14
C VAL A 64 8.25 5.65 -9.93
N LYS A 65 8.47 6.31 -8.80
CA LYS A 65 7.75 7.55 -8.48
C LYS A 65 8.22 8.74 -9.29
N GLY A 66 9.45 8.70 -9.79
CA GLY A 66 9.99 9.84 -10.52
C GLY A 66 10.36 10.98 -9.59
N HIS A 67 10.36 12.20 -10.11
CA HIS A 67 10.86 13.38 -9.38
C HIS A 67 9.75 14.24 -8.81
N GLY A 68 8.48 13.89 -8.98
CA GLY A 68 7.38 14.67 -8.46
C GLY A 68 6.06 14.21 -9.00
N PRO A 69 4.96 14.87 -8.59
CA PRO A 69 3.62 14.52 -9.07
C PRO A 69 3.56 14.56 -10.59
N GLY A 70 2.97 13.57 -11.18
CA GLY A 70 2.87 13.46 -12.63
C GLY A 70 4.12 12.93 -13.31
N GLN A 71 5.18 12.67 -12.54
CA GLN A 71 6.43 12.14 -13.07
C GLN A 71 6.54 10.63 -12.85
N GLU A 72 5.46 9.99 -12.39
CA GLU A 72 5.51 8.56 -12.13
C GLU A 72 5.77 7.78 -13.41
N VAL A 73 6.63 6.79 -13.29
CA VAL A 73 7.01 5.94 -14.40
C VAL A 73 6.01 4.80 -14.53
N LEU A 74 5.47 4.60 -15.72
CA LEU A 74 4.62 3.45 -15.99
C LEU A 74 5.51 2.24 -16.18
N VAL A 75 5.41 1.29 -15.26
CA VAL A 75 6.23 0.08 -15.28
C VAL A 75 5.45 -1.02 -15.97
N LEU A 76 6.03 -1.61 -17.00
CA LEU A 76 5.37 -2.65 -17.81
C LEU A 76 6.11 -3.97 -17.69
N GLY A 77 5.42 -5.06 -18.07
CA GLY A 77 6.05 -6.36 -18.14
C GLY A 77 6.23 -7.04 -16.79
N LYS A 78 5.43 -6.65 -15.79
CA LYS A 78 5.57 -7.18 -14.43
C LYS A 78 4.48 -8.17 -14.04
N GLU A 79 3.73 -8.66 -15.01
CA GLU A 79 2.61 -9.58 -14.73
C GLU A 79 3.06 -10.85 -14.01
N ASN A 80 4.29 -11.26 -14.24
CA ASN A 80 4.81 -12.50 -13.66
C ASN A 80 5.86 -12.26 -12.58
N VAL A 81 5.99 -11.03 -12.11
CA VAL A 81 6.98 -10.71 -11.08
C VAL A 81 6.66 -11.46 -9.79
N GLY A 82 7.70 -11.95 -9.12
CA GLY A 82 7.56 -12.58 -7.81
C GLY A 82 8.30 -11.81 -6.74
N ILE A 83 7.98 -12.10 -5.51
CA ILE A 83 8.69 -11.53 -4.36
C ILE A 83 9.57 -12.62 -3.77
N LYS A 84 10.88 -12.38 -3.75
CA LYS A 84 11.84 -13.34 -3.20
C LYS A 84 11.91 -13.25 -1.68
N ALA A 85 11.79 -12.04 -1.14
CA ALA A 85 11.95 -11.84 0.29
C ALA A 85 11.23 -10.59 0.75
N VAL A 86 10.81 -10.61 2.01
CA VAL A 86 10.23 -9.45 2.70
C VAL A 86 11.16 -9.19 3.88
N GLU A 87 11.82 -8.03 3.88
CA GLU A 87 12.82 -7.71 4.89
C GLU A 87 12.36 -6.54 5.74
N PRO A 88 12.13 -6.75 7.04
CA PRO A 88 11.72 -5.65 7.91
C PRO A 88 12.78 -4.56 7.98
N VAL A 89 12.34 -3.32 7.99
CA VAL A 89 13.23 -2.17 8.16
C VAL A 89 12.66 -1.33 9.29
N GLY A 90 13.38 -1.29 10.40
CA GLY A 90 12.86 -0.64 11.59
C GLY A 90 11.58 -1.31 12.03
N GLN A 91 10.65 -0.53 12.58
CA GLN A 91 9.39 -1.05 13.09
C GLN A 91 8.18 -0.57 12.29
N TYR A 92 8.41 0.06 11.14
CA TYR A 92 7.33 0.73 10.42
C TYR A 92 7.36 0.49 8.93
N ALA A 93 8.26 -0.37 8.45
CA ALA A 93 8.40 -0.57 7.01
C ALA A 93 8.99 -1.95 6.70
N VAL A 94 8.83 -2.36 5.44
CA VAL A 94 9.51 -3.53 4.91
C VAL A 94 10.08 -3.20 3.54
N LYS A 95 11.18 -3.86 3.22
CA LYS A 95 11.72 -3.83 1.88
C LYS A 95 11.25 -5.09 1.18
N LEU A 96 10.69 -4.93 -0.02
CA LEU A 96 10.28 -6.06 -0.84
C LEU A 96 11.35 -6.32 -1.87
N VAL A 97 11.87 -7.54 -1.87
CA VAL A 97 12.90 -7.96 -2.83
C VAL A 97 12.20 -8.72 -3.93
N PHE A 98 12.08 -8.09 -5.10
CA PHE A 98 11.41 -8.71 -6.24
C PHE A 98 12.39 -9.56 -7.04
N ASP A 99 11.86 -10.53 -7.76
CA ASP A 99 12.71 -11.45 -8.51
C ASP A 99 13.23 -10.87 -9.83
N ASP A 100 12.79 -9.67 -10.18
CA ASP A 100 13.30 -8.97 -11.36
C ASP A 100 14.49 -8.06 -11.03
N GLY A 101 15.01 -8.15 -9.82
CA GLY A 101 16.14 -7.35 -9.38
C GLY A 101 15.80 -6.03 -8.71
N HIS A 102 14.51 -5.67 -8.66
CA HIS A 102 14.08 -4.44 -8.01
C HIS A 102 13.98 -4.67 -6.52
N ASP A 103 14.80 -3.99 -5.73
CA ASP A 103 14.80 -4.17 -4.27
C ASP A 103 14.97 -2.84 -3.53
N THR A 104 14.70 -1.73 -4.20
CA THR A 104 14.90 -0.41 -3.60
C THR A 104 13.64 0.21 -3.02
N GLY A 105 12.50 -0.47 -3.13
CA GLY A 105 11.25 0.05 -2.60
C GLY A 105 11.08 -0.23 -1.12
N LEU A 106 10.95 0.83 -0.34
CA LEU A 106 10.70 0.72 1.09
C LEU A 106 9.22 1.01 1.34
N TYR A 107 8.49 -0.04 1.71
CA TYR A 107 7.04 0.06 1.90
C TYR A 107 6.73 0.27 3.37
N THR A 108 6.31 1.49 3.71
CA THR A 108 5.88 1.76 5.09
C THR A 108 4.52 1.14 5.33
N TRP A 109 4.19 0.90 6.60
CA TRP A 109 2.84 0.41 6.94
C TRP A 109 1.78 1.35 6.41
N LYS A 110 2.02 2.64 6.52
CA LYS A 110 1.09 3.65 6.03
C LYS A 110 0.87 3.53 4.53
N TYR A 111 1.93 3.33 3.78
CA TYR A 111 1.84 3.19 2.33
C TYR A 111 1.12 1.91 1.93
N LEU A 112 1.44 0.81 2.62
CA LEU A 112 0.75 -0.46 2.35
C LEU A 112 -0.74 -0.36 2.65
N HIS A 113 -1.10 0.33 3.71
CA HIS A 113 -2.50 0.56 4.07
C HIS A 113 -3.19 1.38 3.00
N GLU A 114 -2.53 2.42 2.52
CA GLU A 114 -3.06 3.26 1.45
C GLU A 114 -3.26 2.46 0.16
N LEU A 115 -2.28 1.63 -0.21
CA LEU A 115 -2.40 0.78 -1.39
C LEU A 115 -3.57 -0.17 -1.26
N GLY A 116 -3.80 -0.69 -0.06
CA GLY A 116 -4.93 -1.59 0.19
C GLY A 116 -6.26 -0.89 0.05
N ARG A 117 -6.39 0.28 0.66
CA ARG A 117 -7.64 1.04 0.60
C ARG A 117 -7.96 1.52 -0.81
N GLU A 118 -6.96 1.84 -1.59
CA GLU A 118 -7.14 2.43 -2.92
C GLU A 118 -6.87 1.45 -4.04
N ARG A 119 -6.84 0.16 -3.72
CA ARG A 119 -6.46 -0.86 -4.68
C ARG A 119 -7.30 -0.83 -5.95
N GLU A 120 -8.62 -0.74 -5.81
CA GLU A 120 -9.51 -0.76 -6.96
C GLU A 120 -9.22 0.38 -7.92
N ALA A 121 -9.14 1.58 -7.39
CA ALA A 121 -8.92 2.77 -8.22
C ALA A 121 -7.52 2.77 -8.84
N LYS A 122 -6.51 2.43 -8.05
CA LYS A 122 -5.15 2.43 -8.55
C LYS A 122 -4.92 1.32 -9.57
N TRP A 123 -5.52 0.16 -9.36
CA TRP A 123 -5.39 -0.94 -10.30
C TRP A 123 -6.08 -0.62 -11.61
N ALA A 124 -7.27 -0.05 -11.55
CA ALA A 124 -8.00 0.33 -12.76
C ALA A 124 -7.21 1.35 -13.58
N ARG A 125 -6.60 2.32 -12.90
CA ARG A 125 -5.80 3.33 -13.59
C ARG A 125 -4.55 2.70 -14.23
N TYR A 126 -3.93 1.78 -13.54
CA TYR A 126 -2.75 1.10 -14.07
C TYR A 126 -3.11 0.28 -15.31
N VAL A 127 -4.20 -0.48 -15.24
CA VAL A 127 -4.64 -1.31 -16.36
C VAL A 127 -4.96 -0.44 -17.59
N GLU A 128 -5.60 0.69 -17.37
CA GLU A 128 -5.90 1.61 -18.46
C GLU A 128 -4.62 2.15 -19.09
N ARG A 129 -3.67 2.57 -18.28
CA ARG A 129 -2.41 3.08 -18.79
C ARG A 129 -1.61 2.01 -19.51
N ARG A 130 -1.63 0.79 -18.99
CA ARG A 130 -0.94 -0.33 -19.62
C ARG A 130 -1.56 -0.63 -20.99
N SER A 131 -2.88 -0.58 -21.05
CA SER A 131 -3.60 -0.83 -22.30
C SER A 131 -3.24 0.18 -23.37
N ARG A 132 -3.11 1.44 -22.99
CA ARG A 132 -2.70 2.49 -23.93
C ARG A 132 -1.26 2.33 -24.40
N ALA A 133 -0.40 1.87 -23.48
CA ALA A 133 1.02 1.72 -23.80
C ALA A 133 1.29 0.48 -24.65
N ARG A 134 0.32 -0.45 -24.73
CA ARG A 134 0.45 -1.69 -25.48
C ARG A 134 -0.69 -1.81 -26.47
N PRO A 135 -0.73 -0.91 -27.49
CA PRO A 135 -1.83 -0.98 -28.46
C PRO A 135 -1.85 -2.31 -29.15
N GLY A 136 -3.03 -2.92 -29.24
CA GLY A 136 -3.19 -4.21 -29.88
C GLY A 136 -2.80 -5.40 -29.02
N GLY A 137 -2.36 -5.15 -27.80
CA GLY A 137 -1.89 -6.24 -26.94
C GLY A 137 -2.74 -6.42 -25.71
#